data_997396a8543a305f1a975e3742ea6344
#
_entry.id   997396a8543a305f1a975e3742ea6344
#
_cell.length_a   1.000
_cell.length_b   1.000
_cell.length_c   1.000
_cell.angle_alpha   90.00
_cell.angle_beta   90.00
_cell.angle_gamma   90.00
#
_symmetry.space_group_name_H-M   'P 1'
#
loop_
_entity.id
_entity.type
_entity.pdbx_description
1 polymer ?
#
loop_
_entity_poly.entity_id
_entity_poly.type
_entity_poly.pdbx_seq_one_letter_code
_entity_poly.pdbx_strand_id
1 'polypeptide(L)'
;MMFAVIGIPIKKTLGLNETEFGILIATPVLTGSLIRLPLGMWTDKFGGRLVYFILMLSTVLPIYLIGYATQYWHFLVLGLFVGAAGGSFSVGIAYVARWFTKPHQGFAMGIFGAGNAGAALTKFVAPTLVVVYGWQMVPTVYAVAMLVTALAFWIFSYTDKTHQVSAQVTVRDQLLALKDPKVWKLCQYYSIVFGGYVALSLWMTKYYITEYGFNLQSAALLAAAFSLPGGILRAFGGWLSDKYGAHQVTWWVLWVSWVCLFILSYPQTDFTVHTVTGPKTFHVGLNVWVFTTLMFIMGAAWAFGKASVFKYVSDEYPNNIGVISGIVGLAGGLGGFVLPIMFGAIVDITGVNSGVFMLMYGIVWVSLIWMYISEVRQVHVLQTKQSAHAA
;
A
#
# COMPACT_ATOMS: atom_id res chain seq x y z
N MET A 1 9.37 1.55 2.74
CA MET A 1 9.91 1.45 1.35
C MET A 1 11.43 1.26 1.29
N MET A 2 12.20 1.86 2.20
CA MET A 2 13.67 1.63 2.27
C MET A 2 14.02 0.14 2.29
N PHE A 3 13.34 -0.67 3.10
CA PHE A 3 13.54 -2.13 3.18
C PHE A 3 13.33 -2.88 1.86
N ALA A 4 12.52 -2.35 0.93
CA ALA A 4 12.37 -2.95 -0.40
C ALA A 4 13.66 -2.91 -1.25
N VAL A 5 14.53 -1.95 -0.97
CA VAL A 5 15.80 -1.76 -1.70
C VAL A 5 16.97 -2.38 -0.92
N ILE A 6 17.14 -2.00 0.36
CA ILE A 6 18.24 -2.53 1.18
C ILE A 6 18.05 -4.01 1.55
N GLY A 7 16.81 -4.49 1.59
CA GLY A 7 16.50 -5.89 1.87
C GLY A 7 17.09 -6.86 0.85
N ILE A 8 17.33 -6.43 -0.39
CA ILE A 8 17.90 -7.28 -1.44
C ILE A 8 19.36 -7.68 -1.11
N PRO A 9 20.29 -6.73 -0.86
CA PRO A 9 21.64 -7.10 -0.40
C PRO A 9 21.64 -7.80 0.97
N ILE A 10 20.75 -7.41 1.91
CA ILE A 10 20.63 -8.08 3.21
C ILE A 10 20.22 -9.54 3.03
N LYS A 11 19.22 -9.82 2.18
CA LYS A 11 18.82 -11.19 1.83
C LYS A 11 20.00 -12.01 1.35
N LYS A 12 20.79 -11.46 0.42
CA LYS A 12 21.97 -12.13 -0.14
C LYS A 12 23.04 -12.39 0.91
N THR A 13 23.29 -11.42 1.81
CA THR A 13 24.32 -11.54 2.85
C THR A 13 23.94 -12.55 3.94
N LEU A 14 22.67 -12.60 4.33
CA LEU A 14 22.16 -13.48 5.40
C LEU A 14 21.64 -14.82 4.87
N GLY A 15 21.59 -15.04 3.55
CA GLY A 15 21.06 -16.27 2.95
C GLY A 15 19.57 -16.49 3.20
N LEU A 16 18.76 -15.42 3.27
CA LEU A 16 17.34 -15.52 3.58
C LEU A 16 16.56 -16.18 2.43
N ASN A 17 15.60 -17.02 2.79
CA ASN A 17 14.61 -17.51 1.84
C ASN A 17 13.60 -16.41 1.44
N GLU A 18 12.66 -16.70 0.54
CA GLU A 18 11.70 -15.73 0.02
C GLU A 18 10.68 -15.30 1.08
N THR A 19 10.26 -16.23 1.92
CA THR A 19 9.35 -15.97 3.05
C THR A 19 10.00 -15.04 4.08
N GLU A 20 11.24 -15.32 4.47
CA GLU A 20 12.01 -14.47 5.39
C GLU A 20 12.24 -13.07 4.82
N PHE A 21 12.51 -12.97 3.52
CA PHE A 21 12.57 -11.68 2.83
C PHE A 21 11.22 -10.96 2.86
N GLY A 22 10.13 -11.68 2.62
CA GLY A 22 8.76 -11.13 2.73
C GLY A 22 8.48 -10.56 4.12
N ILE A 23 8.82 -11.30 5.18
CA ILE A 23 8.71 -10.85 6.58
C ILE A 23 9.56 -9.60 6.82
N LEU A 24 10.81 -9.60 6.37
CA LEU A 24 11.74 -8.48 6.53
C LEU A 24 11.17 -7.18 5.98
N ILE A 25 10.69 -7.18 4.73
CA ILE A 25 10.19 -5.98 4.07
C ILE A 25 8.81 -5.55 4.56
N ALA A 26 8.01 -6.50 5.08
CA ALA A 26 6.66 -6.26 5.58
C ALA A 26 6.62 -5.76 7.04
N THR A 27 7.62 -6.14 7.85
CA THR A 27 7.65 -5.84 9.30
C THR A 27 7.37 -4.36 9.64
N PRO A 28 7.95 -3.36 8.95
CA PRO A 28 7.61 -1.96 9.21
C PRO A 28 6.15 -1.62 8.94
N VAL A 29 5.48 -2.34 8.03
CA VAL A 29 4.08 -2.08 7.68
C VAL A 29 3.14 -2.48 8.82
N LEU A 30 3.47 -3.54 9.56
CA LEU A 30 2.70 -4.00 10.70
C LEU A 30 2.53 -2.90 11.75
N THR A 31 3.64 -2.39 12.27
CA THR A 31 3.61 -1.34 13.28
C THR A 31 2.99 -0.06 12.72
N GLY A 32 3.34 0.31 11.48
CA GLY A 32 2.78 1.47 10.80
C GLY A 32 1.26 1.41 10.66
N SER A 33 0.67 0.22 10.62
CA SER A 33 -0.77 0.03 10.57
C SER A 33 -1.42 0.10 11.95
N LEU A 34 -0.86 -0.60 12.93
CA LEU A 34 -1.40 -0.70 14.28
C LEU A 34 -1.31 0.63 15.04
N ILE A 35 -0.20 1.36 14.89
CA ILE A 35 0.06 2.60 15.65
C ILE A 35 -0.84 3.77 15.21
N ARG A 36 -1.52 3.66 14.07
CA ARG A 36 -2.46 4.72 13.60
C ARG A 36 -3.55 5.03 14.62
N LEU A 37 -4.02 4.01 15.33
CA LEU A 37 -5.09 4.16 16.33
C LEU A 37 -4.63 5.02 17.51
N PRO A 38 -3.58 4.66 18.27
CA PRO A 38 -3.12 5.48 19.38
C PRO A 38 -2.61 6.84 18.93
N LEU A 39 -1.96 6.94 17.77
CA LEU A 39 -1.50 8.24 17.25
C LEU A 39 -2.65 9.19 16.90
N GLY A 40 -3.76 8.68 16.37
CA GLY A 40 -4.97 9.47 16.17
C GLY A 40 -5.48 10.06 17.48
N MET A 41 -5.63 9.22 18.52
CA MET A 41 -6.06 9.65 19.86
C MET A 41 -5.08 10.67 20.50
N TRP A 42 -3.77 10.43 20.36
CA TRP A 42 -2.76 11.36 20.88
C TRP A 42 -2.78 12.69 20.12
N THR A 43 -3.04 12.67 18.83
CA THR A 43 -3.18 13.88 18.01
C THR A 43 -4.35 14.73 18.48
N ASP A 44 -5.46 14.11 18.87
CA ASP A 44 -6.62 14.80 19.42
C ASP A 44 -6.35 15.33 20.83
N LYS A 45 -5.57 14.63 21.64
CA LYS A 45 -5.27 15.00 23.01
C LYS A 45 -4.15 16.02 23.14
N PHE A 46 -3.05 15.83 22.41
CA PHE A 46 -1.81 16.61 22.58
C PHE A 46 -1.53 17.60 21.43
N GLY A 47 -2.35 17.55 20.38
CA GLY A 47 -2.18 18.37 19.17
C GLY A 47 -1.26 17.73 18.13
N GLY A 48 -1.62 17.93 16.86
CA GLY A 48 -0.95 17.28 15.72
C GLY A 48 0.53 17.69 15.58
N ARG A 49 0.88 18.94 15.86
CA ARG A 49 2.26 19.42 15.77
C ARG A 49 3.21 18.65 16.68
N LEU A 50 2.87 18.54 17.96
CA LEU A 50 3.73 17.84 18.93
C LEU A 50 3.82 16.34 18.63
N VAL A 51 2.70 15.70 18.37
CA VAL A 51 2.66 14.25 18.07
C VAL A 51 3.43 13.93 16.80
N TYR A 52 3.30 14.75 15.77
CA TYR A 52 4.02 14.55 14.51
C TYR A 52 5.54 14.71 14.68
N PHE A 53 5.96 15.75 15.42
CA PHE A 53 7.38 15.99 15.73
C PHE A 53 7.99 14.83 16.53
N ILE A 54 7.35 14.41 17.62
CA ILE A 54 7.82 13.31 18.46
C ILE A 54 7.89 12.00 17.65
N LEU A 55 6.89 11.75 16.81
CA LEU A 55 6.86 10.58 15.95
C LEU A 55 8.06 10.56 14.98
N MET A 56 8.33 11.67 14.29
CA MET A 56 9.49 11.76 13.40
C MET A 56 10.79 11.57 14.16
N LEU A 57 10.95 12.25 15.29
CA LEU A 57 12.18 12.21 16.09
C LEU A 57 12.42 10.80 16.65
N SER A 58 11.38 10.11 17.13
CA SER A 58 11.48 8.75 17.68
C SER A 58 11.93 7.71 16.66
N THR A 59 11.71 7.94 15.37
CA THR A 59 12.11 7.03 14.30
C THR A 59 13.54 7.26 13.80
N VAL A 60 14.18 8.40 14.10
CA VAL A 60 15.54 8.71 13.66
C VAL A 60 16.55 7.67 14.13
N LEU A 61 16.55 7.38 15.44
CA LEU A 61 17.49 6.44 16.02
C LEU A 61 17.32 5.01 15.48
N PRO A 62 16.11 4.42 15.43
CA PRO A 62 15.92 3.11 14.82
C PRO A 62 16.34 3.05 13.33
N ILE A 63 16.06 4.10 12.54
CA ILE A 63 16.50 4.16 11.15
C ILE A 63 18.03 4.10 11.07
N TYR A 64 18.72 4.92 11.87
CA TYR A 64 20.19 4.95 11.89
C TYR A 64 20.80 3.61 12.28
N LEU A 65 20.26 2.96 13.32
CA LEU A 65 20.75 1.68 13.83
C LEU A 65 20.63 0.52 12.85
N ILE A 66 19.75 0.59 11.85
CA ILE A 66 19.65 -0.43 10.79
C ILE A 66 20.98 -0.61 10.07
N GLY A 67 21.76 0.47 9.88
CA GLY A 67 23.06 0.42 9.21
C GLY A 67 24.09 -0.46 9.95
N TYR A 68 23.88 -0.71 11.23
CA TYR A 68 24.76 -1.53 12.10
C TYR A 68 24.20 -2.92 12.41
N ALA A 69 23.00 -3.22 11.91
CA ALA A 69 22.36 -4.52 12.13
C ALA A 69 23.10 -5.62 11.37
N THR A 70 23.38 -6.74 12.04
CA THR A 70 24.14 -7.86 11.51
C THR A 70 23.35 -9.17 11.48
N GLN A 71 22.29 -9.28 12.27
CA GLN A 71 21.47 -10.48 12.39
C GLN A 71 20.05 -10.20 11.93
N TYR A 72 19.35 -11.21 11.42
CA TYR A 72 18.00 -11.10 10.90
C TYR A 72 17.03 -10.46 11.91
N TRP A 73 17.05 -10.89 13.17
CA TRP A 73 16.16 -10.36 14.20
C TRP A 73 16.42 -8.89 14.55
N HIS A 74 17.67 -8.38 14.39
CA HIS A 74 17.96 -6.94 14.53
C HIS A 74 17.13 -6.11 13.54
N PHE A 75 17.10 -6.57 12.27
CA PHE A 75 16.33 -5.88 11.24
C PHE A 75 14.82 -5.92 11.52
N LEU A 76 14.31 -7.04 12.07
CA LEU A 76 12.89 -7.15 12.41
C LEU A 76 12.53 -6.19 13.55
N VAL A 77 13.28 -6.20 14.64
CA VAL A 77 13.03 -5.33 15.80
C VAL A 77 13.14 -3.85 15.40
N LEU A 78 14.23 -3.46 14.73
CA LEU A 78 14.39 -2.07 14.25
C LEU A 78 13.31 -1.72 13.21
N GLY A 79 12.94 -2.67 12.37
CA GLY A 79 11.85 -2.52 11.40
C GLY A 79 10.51 -2.20 12.05
N LEU A 80 10.18 -2.83 13.19
CA LEU A 80 8.98 -2.49 13.97
C LEU A 80 9.03 -1.04 14.47
N PHE A 81 10.15 -0.57 15.00
CA PHE A 81 10.28 0.82 15.46
C PHE A 81 10.22 1.81 14.29
N VAL A 82 10.90 1.54 13.19
CA VAL A 82 10.83 2.37 11.96
C VAL A 82 9.42 2.39 11.39
N GLY A 83 8.71 1.30 11.54
CA GLY A 83 7.32 1.17 11.12
C GLY A 83 6.39 2.21 11.73
N ALA A 84 6.70 2.71 12.93
CA ALA A 84 5.93 3.77 13.58
C ALA A 84 5.74 5.01 12.69
N ALA A 85 6.72 5.31 11.81
CA ALA A 85 6.60 6.38 10.81
C ALA A 85 5.37 6.23 9.90
N GLY A 86 4.89 4.99 9.66
CA GLY A 86 3.67 4.73 8.88
C GLY A 86 2.39 5.26 9.52
N GLY A 87 2.42 5.53 10.83
CA GLY A 87 1.33 6.18 11.55
C GLY A 87 1.22 7.69 11.30
N SER A 88 2.24 8.30 10.70
CA SER A 88 2.27 9.73 10.35
C SER A 88 1.08 10.17 9.50
N PHE A 89 0.53 9.26 8.70
CA PHE A 89 -0.61 9.55 7.84
C PHE A 89 -1.86 9.94 8.65
N SER A 90 -2.16 9.25 9.75
CA SER A 90 -3.31 9.58 10.61
C SER A 90 -3.11 10.90 11.34
N VAL A 91 -1.91 11.15 11.84
CA VAL A 91 -1.55 12.42 12.50
C VAL A 91 -1.63 13.60 11.51
N GLY A 92 -1.07 13.41 10.32
CA GLY A 92 -1.00 14.47 9.31
C GLY A 92 -2.37 14.83 8.74
N ILE A 93 -3.25 13.84 8.47
CA ILE A 93 -4.63 14.12 8.05
C ILE A 93 -5.36 14.94 9.11
N ALA A 94 -5.31 14.51 10.37
CA ALA A 94 -5.97 15.22 11.46
C ALA A 94 -5.40 16.64 11.66
N TYR A 95 -4.09 16.80 11.52
CA TYR A 95 -3.42 18.10 11.62
C TYR A 95 -3.81 19.04 10.48
N VAL A 96 -3.71 18.58 9.21
CA VAL A 96 -4.01 19.37 8.02
C VAL A 96 -5.49 19.76 7.97
N ALA A 97 -6.41 18.82 8.30
CA ALA A 97 -7.84 19.08 8.28
C ALA A 97 -8.27 20.27 9.15
N ARG A 98 -7.54 20.57 10.23
CA ARG A 98 -7.84 21.68 11.15
C ARG A 98 -7.49 23.06 10.60
N TRP A 99 -6.57 23.13 9.63
CA TRP A 99 -6.11 24.38 9.05
C TRP A 99 -6.96 24.87 7.86
N PHE A 100 -7.83 24.00 7.33
CA PHE A 100 -8.60 24.30 6.14
C PHE A 100 -10.11 24.22 6.42
N THR A 101 -10.87 25.15 5.85
CA THR A 101 -12.34 25.10 5.87
C THR A 101 -12.86 23.92 5.04
N LYS A 102 -14.06 23.42 5.35
CA LYS A 102 -14.66 22.25 4.67
C LYS A 102 -14.54 22.25 3.14
N PRO A 103 -14.78 23.39 2.43
CA PRO A 103 -14.64 23.42 0.97
C PRO A 103 -13.22 23.20 0.44
N HIS A 104 -12.17 23.51 1.24
CA HIS A 104 -10.77 23.41 0.83
C HIS A 104 -10.03 22.22 1.45
N GLN A 105 -10.66 21.50 2.39
CA GLN A 105 -10.06 20.35 3.06
C GLN A 105 -9.68 19.23 2.08
N GLY A 106 -10.55 18.95 1.09
CA GLY A 106 -10.29 17.91 0.09
C GLY A 106 -9.01 18.16 -0.71
N PHE A 107 -8.79 19.40 -1.14
CA PHE A 107 -7.58 19.79 -1.87
C PHE A 107 -6.33 19.67 -0.98
N ALA A 108 -6.38 20.19 0.25
CA ALA A 108 -5.26 20.12 1.20
C ALA A 108 -4.89 18.69 1.56
N MET A 109 -5.89 17.81 1.78
CA MET A 109 -5.67 16.39 2.03
C MET A 109 -5.15 15.67 0.78
N GLY A 110 -5.53 16.10 -0.41
CA GLY A 110 -5.00 15.60 -1.68
C GLY A 110 -3.50 15.88 -1.80
N ILE A 111 -3.07 17.12 -1.51
CA ILE A 111 -1.65 17.49 -1.48
C ILE A 111 -0.89 16.67 -0.42
N PHE A 112 -1.44 16.56 0.78
CA PHE A 112 -0.84 15.72 1.83
C PHE A 112 -0.72 14.26 1.39
N GLY A 113 -1.76 13.73 0.74
CA GLY A 113 -1.78 12.37 0.20
C GLY A 113 -0.74 12.13 -0.90
N ALA A 114 -0.33 13.17 -1.63
CA ALA A 114 0.75 13.08 -2.62
C ALA A 114 2.10 12.73 -1.99
N GLY A 115 2.27 12.86 -0.66
CA GLY A 115 3.43 12.35 0.08
C GLY A 115 3.67 10.85 -0.12
N ASN A 116 2.67 10.06 -0.54
CA ASN A 116 2.86 8.68 -0.96
C ASN A 116 3.82 8.52 -2.15
N ALA A 117 4.07 9.58 -2.94
CA ALA A 117 5.12 9.60 -3.96
C ALA A 117 6.53 9.38 -3.40
N GLY A 118 6.74 9.56 -2.08
CA GLY A 118 7.97 9.19 -1.38
C GLY A 118 8.38 7.73 -1.58
N ALA A 119 7.41 6.84 -1.85
CA ALA A 119 7.70 5.46 -2.23
C ALA A 119 8.47 5.36 -3.56
N ALA A 120 8.11 6.17 -4.55
CA ALA A 120 8.83 6.26 -5.81
C ALA A 120 10.18 6.97 -5.62
N LEU A 121 10.22 8.08 -4.87
CA LEU A 121 11.45 8.81 -4.57
C LEU A 121 12.50 7.89 -3.93
N THR A 122 12.10 7.02 -3.02
CA THR A 122 13.00 6.02 -2.43
C THR A 122 13.61 5.10 -3.50
N LYS A 123 12.85 4.73 -4.53
CA LYS A 123 13.32 3.87 -5.63
C LYS A 123 14.29 4.58 -6.58
N PHE A 124 14.31 5.90 -6.60
CA PHE A 124 15.31 6.68 -7.32
C PHE A 124 16.60 6.87 -6.50
N VAL A 125 16.47 7.21 -5.22
CA VAL A 125 17.61 7.61 -4.39
C VAL A 125 18.32 6.41 -3.76
N ALA A 126 17.59 5.48 -3.14
CA ALA A 126 18.20 4.41 -2.36
C ALA A 126 19.08 3.45 -3.19
N PRO A 127 18.71 3.02 -4.42
CA PRO A 127 19.57 2.15 -5.20
C PRO A 127 20.92 2.79 -5.57
N THR A 128 20.93 4.08 -5.85
CA THR A 128 22.16 4.83 -6.14
C THR A 128 23.08 4.85 -4.92
N LEU A 129 22.51 5.10 -3.72
CA LEU A 129 23.28 5.04 -2.49
C LEU A 129 23.82 3.64 -2.21
N VAL A 130 23.03 2.59 -2.46
CA VAL A 130 23.46 1.19 -2.29
C VAL A 130 24.65 0.86 -3.20
N VAL A 131 24.61 1.28 -4.47
CA VAL A 131 25.65 0.96 -5.44
C VAL A 131 26.95 1.74 -5.17
N VAL A 132 26.85 3.00 -4.76
CA VAL A 132 28.02 3.89 -4.59
C VAL A 132 28.67 3.72 -3.21
N TYR A 133 27.86 3.63 -2.15
CA TYR A 133 28.33 3.69 -0.77
C TYR A 133 28.02 2.42 0.06
N GLY A 134 27.33 1.45 -0.55
CA GLY A 134 26.84 0.27 0.16
C GLY A 134 25.47 0.51 0.84
N TRP A 135 24.79 -0.58 1.16
CA TRP A 135 23.44 -0.51 1.72
C TRP A 135 23.39 0.12 3.13
N GLN A 136 24.48 0.03 3.90
CA GLN A 136 24.58 0.59 5.26
C GLN A 136 24.48 2.11 5.29
N MET A 137 24.85 2.77 4.19
CA MET A 137 24.77 4.23 4.11
C MET A 137 23.34 4.72 3.91
N VAL A 138 22.47 3.90 3.33
CA VAL A 138 21.07 4.29 3.09
C VAL A 138 20.33 4.66 4.38
N PRO A 139 20.33 3.82 5.45
CA PRO A 139 19.74 4.19 6.74
C PRO A 139 20.31 5.47 7.32
N THR A 140 21.62 5.70 7.22
CA THR A 140 22.27 6.92 7.73
C THR A 140 21.74 8.17 7.04
N VAL A 141 21.70 8.16 5.70
CA VAL A 141 21.17 9.29 4.91
C VAL A 141 19.69 9.53 5.24
N TYR A 142 18.89 8.47 5.38
CA TYR A 142 17.47 8.57 5.71
C TYR A 142 17.24 9.07 7.14
N ALA A 143 18.08 8.67 8.10
CA ALA A 143 18.02 9.17 9.47
C ALA A 143 18.33 10.67 9.54
N VAL A 144 19.37 11.13 8.83
CA VAL A 144 19.71 12.55 8.72
C VAL A 144 18.58 13.33 8.04
N ALA A 145 18.04 12.83 6.92
CA ALA A 145 16.93 13.48 6.24
C ALA A 145 15.68 13.57 7.14
N MET A 146 15.39 12.51 7.91
CA MET A 146 14.28 12.50 8.87
C MET A 146 14.50 13.53 9.98
N LEU A 147 15.71 13.60 10.53
CA LEU A 147 16.05 14.60 11.57
C LEU A 147 15.89 16.02 11.05
N VAL A 148 16.46 16.33 9.88
CA VAL A 148 16.33 17.65 9.23
C VAL A 148 14.86 17.98 8.97
N THR A 149 14.09 17.02 8.48
CA THR A 149 12.65 17.21 8.23
C THR A 149 11.88 17.44 9.53
N ALA A 150 12.21 16.71 10.62
CA ALA A 150 11.58 16.90 11.92
C ALA A 150 11.86 18.31 12.49
N LEU A 151 13.12 18.76 12.41
CA LEU A 151 13.50 20.09 12.85
C LEU A 151 12.84 21.19 12.00
N ALA A 152 12.87 21.04 10.68
CA ALA A 152 12.19 21.97 9.78
C ALA A 152 10.69 22.03 10.06
N PHE A 153 10.04 20.88 10.24
CA PHE A 153 8.63 20.82 10.61
C PHE A 153 8.38 21.56 11.93
N TRP A 154 9.20 21.36 12.95
CA TRP A 154 9.05 22.04 14.23
C TRP A 154 9.18 23.56 14.13
N ILE A 155 10.10 24.04 13.30
CA ILE A 155 10.35 25.48 13.09
C ILE A 155 9.20 26.14 12.30
N PHE A 156 8.75 25.51 11.22
CA PHE A 156 7.80 26.11 10.27
C PHE A 156 6.33 25.75 10.53
N SER A 157 6.03 24.81 11.44
CA SER A 157 4.64 24.45 11.76
C SER A 157 4.12 25.23 12.97
N TYR A 158 2.81 25.37 13.06
CA TYR A 158 2.14 26.08 14.13
C TYR A 158 1.21 25.16 14.91
N THR A 159 0.97 25.51 16.19
CA THR A 159 0.01 24.78 17.04
C THR A 159 -1.37 25.38 16.83
N ASP A 160 -2.37 24.54 16.54
CA ASP A 160 -3.75 24.97 16.54
C ASP A 160 -4.22 25.26 17.97
N LYS A 161 -4.66 26.49 18.23
CA LYS A 161 -5.16 26.93 19.53
C LYS A 161 -6.66 26.63 19.72
N THR A 162 -7.38 26.30 18.65
CA THR A 162 -8.83 26.00 18.67
C THR A 162 -9.09 24.52 18.90
N HIS A 163 -8.52 23.97 19.94
CA HIS A 163 -8.63 22.55 20.27
C HIS A 163 -10.09 22.23 20.68
N GLN A 164 -10.95 21.95 19.71
CA GLN A 164 -12.21 21.26 19.99
C GLN A 164 -11.89 19.76 20.04
N VAL A 165 -12.03 19.18 21.21
CA VAL A 165 -12.03 17.72 21.39
C VAL A 165 -13.20 17.18 20.58
N SER A 166 -12.95 16.76 19.35
CA SER A 166 -13.93 16.00 18.59
C SER A 166 -14.22 14.69 19.36
N ALA A 167 -15.44 14.20 19.27
CA ALA A 167 -15.87 12.99 19.95
C ALA A 167 -14.82 11.88 19.78
N GLN A 168 -14.21 11.43 20.86
CA GLN A 168 -13.12 10.49 20.83
C GLN A 168 -13.64 9.14 20.32
N VAL A 169 -13.24 8.76 19.11
CA VAL A 169 -13.44 7.41 18.61
C VAL A 169 -12.67 6.46 19.52
N THR A 170 -13.38 5.58 20.22
CA THR A 170 -12.76 4.59 21.10
C THR A 170 -12.45 3.30 20.34
N VAL A 171 -11.45 2.53 20.82
CA VAL A 171 -11.17 1.19 20.29
C VAL A 171 -12.42 0.28 20.39
N ARG A 172 -13.24 0.49 21.43
CA ARG A 172 -14.50 -0.24 21.61
C ARG A 172 -15.49 0.03 20.47
N ASP A 173 -15.60 1.28 20.03
CA ASP A 173 -16.52 1.64 18.92
C ASP A 173 -16.09 0.98 17.62
N GLN A 174 -14.79 0.87 17.38
CA GLN A 174 -14.23 0.16 16.23
C GLN A 174 -14.52 -1.33 16.30
N LEU A 175 -14.32 -1.96 17.46
CA LEU A 175 -14.63 -3.38 17.63
C LEU A 175 -16.13 -3.68 17.47
N LEU A 176 -17.00 -2.76 17.90
CA LEU A 176 -18.45 -2.90 17.70
C LEU A 176 -18.83 -2.80 16.21
N ALA A 177 -18.18 -1.93 15.47
CA ALA A 177 -18.42 -1.78 14.03
C ALA A 177 -18.02 -3.03 13.21
N LEU A 178 -17.09 -3.86 13.71
CA LEU A 178 -16.76 -5.15 13.09
C LEU A 178 -17.89 -6.19 13.11
N LYS A 179 -18.98 -5.93 13.83
CA LYS A 179 -20.18 -6.78 13.78
C LYS A 179 -20.99 -6.58 12.48
N ASP A 180 -20.78 -5.47 11.78
CA ASP A 180 -21.46 -5.22 10.50
C ASP A 180 -20.70 -5.91 9.36
N PRO A 181 -21.32 -6.89 8.64
CA PRO A 181 -20.69 -7.57 7.50
C PRO A 181 -20.28 -6.61 6.35
N LYS A 182 -20.95 -5.47 6.21
CA LYS A 182 -20.60 -4.47 5.18
C LYS A 182 -19.24 -3.84 5.44
N VAL A 183 -18.83 -3.70 6.71
CA VAL A 183 -17.50 -3.19 7.08
C VAL A 183 -16.41 -4.15 6.61
N TRP A 184 -16.61 -5.46 6.74
CA TRP A 184 -15.66 -6.48 6.26
C TRP A 184 -15.47 -6.42 4.74
N LYS A 185 -16.54 -6.16 4.00
CA LYS A 185 -16.51 -5.95 2.54
C LYS A 185 -15.58 -4.77 2.18
N LEU A 186 -15.74 -3.63 2.85
CA LEU A 186 -14.89 -2.45 2.63
C LEU A 186 -13.45 -2.70 3.05
N CYS A 187 -13.23 -3.44 4.15
CA CYS A 187 -11.92 -3.91 4.57
C CYS A 187 -11.25 -4.76 3.50
N GLN A 188 -11.98 -5.69 2.87
CA GLN A 188 -11.49 -6.55 1.81
C GLN A 188 -11.09 -5.72 0.57
N TYR A 189 -11.92 -4.78 0.14
CA TYR A 189 -11.59 -3.93 -1.01
C TYR A 189 -10.35 -3.08 -0.74
N TYR A 190 -10.24 -2.51 0.45
CA TYR A 190 -9.09 -1.68 0.79
C TYR A 190 -7.81 -2.50 1.01
N SER A 191 -7.93 -3.74 1.47
CA SER A 191 -6.80 -4.68 1.56
C SER A 191 -6.17 -4.97 0.21
N ILE A 192 -6.95 -4.94 -0.88
CA ILE A 192 -6.43 -5.09 -2.24
C ILE A 192 -5.80 -3.79 -2.71
N VAL A 193 -6.59 -2.71 -2.79
CA VAL A 193 -6.14 -1.48 -3.47
C VAL A 193 -5.07 -0.72 -2.70
N PHE A 194 -5.00 -0.85 -1.38
CA PHE A 194 -3.96 -0.27 -0.54
C PHE A 194 -2.95 -1.33 -0.07
N GLY A 195 -3.41 -2.43 0.51
CA GLY A 195 -2.52 -3.49 0.98
C GLY A 195 -1.74 -4.13 -0.16
N GLY A 196 -2.42 -4.51 -1.25
CA GLY A 196 -1.79 -5.00 -2.47
C GLY A 196 -0.83 -4.00 -3.10
N TYR A 197 -1.20 -2.71 -3.12
CA TYR A 197 -0.30 -1.65 -3.58
C TYR A 197 0.99 -1.58 -2.76
N VAL A 198 0.89 -1.64 -1.43
CA VAL A 198 2.06 -1.65 -0.54
C VAL A 198 2.89 -2.91 -0.79
N ALA A 199 2.26 -4.07 -0.82
CA ALA A 199 2.92 -5.35 -1.01
C ALA A 199 3.69 -5.42 -2.33
N LEU A 200 3.06 -5.09 -3.46
CA LEU A 200 3.73 -5.05 -4.76
C LEU A 200 4.78 -3.95 -4.83
N SER A 201 4.54 -2.78 -4.22
CA SER A 201 5.58 -1.73 -4.16
C SER A 201 6.84 -2.20 -3.41
N LEU A 202 6.70 -3.06 -2.41
CA LEU A 202 7.82 -3.65 -1.69
C LEU A 202 8.50 -4.78 -2.49
N TRP A 203 7.74 -5.54 -3.28
CA TRP A 203 8.20 -6.75 -3.97
C TRP A 203 8.79 -6.50 -5.36
N MET A 204 8.30 -5.49 -6.10
CA MET A 204 8.59 -5.33 -7.52
C MET A 204 10.07 -5.10 -7.86
N THR A 205 10.84 -4.40 -7.03
CA THR A 205 12.28 -4.22 -7.30
C THR A 205 13.00 -5.57 -7.37
N LYS A 206 12.71 -6.46 -6.41
CA LYS A 206 13.26 -7.82 -6.39
C LYS A 206 12.75 -8.62 -7.61
N TYR A 207 11.46 -8.50 -7.95
CA TYR A 207 10.87 -9.20 -9.10
C TYR A 207 11.58 -8.87 -10.41
N TYR A 208 11.83 -7.59 -10.70
CA TYR A 208 12.58 -7.19 -11.91
C TYR A 208 14.01 -7.72 -11.95
N ILE A 209 14.65 -7.87 -10.78
CA ILE A 209 15.99 -8.47 -10.71
C ILE A 209 15.94 -9.96 -11.01
N THR A 210 15.03 -10.68 -10.36
CA THR A 210 14.98 -12.15 -10.42
C THR A 210 14.38 -12.68 -11.71
N GLU A 211 13.37 -12.00 -12.26
CA GLU A 211 12.65 -12.47 -13.44
C GLU A 211 13.24 -11.95 -14.75
N TYR A 212 13.71 -10.70 -14.75
CA TYR A 212 14.21 -10.05 -15.97
C TYR A 212 15.72 -9.77 -15.96
N GLY A 213 16.43 -10.12 -14.88
CA GLY A 213 17.90 -9.98 -14.79
C GLY A 213 18.42 -8.54 -14.72
N PHE A 214 17.57 -7.56 -14.34
CA PHE A 214 17.99 -6.17 -14.22
C PHE A 214 18.91 -5.95 -13.02
N ASN A 215 19.82 -4.98 -13.14
CA ASN A 215 20.55 -4.48 -11.99
C ASN A 215 19.62 -3.71 -11.02
N LEU A 216 20.10 -3.47 -9.80
CA LEU A 216 19.30 -2.86 -8.74
C LEU A 216 18.71 -1.48 -9.12
N GLN A 217 19.49 -0.64 -9.80
CA GLN A 217 19.05 0.69 -10.20
C GLN A 217 17.93 0.64 -11.24
N SER A 218 18.14 -0.09 -12.33
CA SER A 218 17.14 -0.25 -13.40
C SER A 218 15.87 -0.93 -12.90
N ALA A 219 16.01 -1.98 -12.07
CA ALA A 219 14.88 -2.68 -11.46
C ALA A 219 14.04 -1.77 -10.56
N ALA A 220 14.68 -0.92 -9.77
CA ALA A 220 13.98 0.03 -8.91
C ALA A 220 13.27 1.14 -9.72
N LEU A 221 13.90 1.62 -10.80
CA LEU A 221 13.28 2.58 -11.72
C LEU A 221 12.01 2.00 -12.37
N LEU A 222 12.08 0.78 -12.90
CA LEU A 222 10.93 0.09 -13.47
C LEU A 222 9.84 -0.15 -12.41
N ALA A 223 10.23 -0.54 -11.20
CA ALA A 223 9.29 -0.69 -10.08
C ALA A 223 8.64 0.65 -9.64
N ALA A 224 9.29 1.79 -9.90
CA ALA A 224 8.70 3.11 -9.66
C ALA A 224 7.54 3.39 -10.62
N ALA A 225 7.50 2.81 -11.81
CA ALA A 225 6.39 2.95 -12.76
C ALA A 225 5.04 2.48 -12.18
N PHE A 226 5.05 1.52 -11.24
CA PHE A 226 3.85 1.12 -10.49
C PHE A 226 3.55 2.07 -9.32
N SER A 227 4.57 2.39 -8.52
CA SER A 227 4.35 3.11 -7.26
C SER A 227 4.11 4.61 -7.45
N LEU A 228 4.63 5.21 -8.51
CA LEU A 228 4.46 6.64 -8.80
C LEU A 228 3.01 7.00 -9.11
N PRO A 229 2.36 6.40 -10.14
CA PRO A 229 0.95 6.68 -10.43
C PRO A 229 0.06 6.30 -9.25
N GLY A 230 0.35 5.20 -8.57
CA GLY A 230 -0.36 4.75 -7.39
C GLY A 230 -0.30 5.73 -6.21
N GLY A 231 0.73 6.57 -6.12
CA GLY A 231 0.86 7.64 -5.14
C GLY A 231 0.13 8.92 -5.56
N ILE A 232 0.35 9.39 -6.79
CA ILE A 232 -0.07 10.72 -7.25
C ILE A 232 -1.54 10.77 -7.68
N LEU A 233 -2.02 9.75 -8.41
CA LEU A 233 -3.33 9.78 -9.05
C LEU A 233 -4.51 9.59 -8.10
N ARG A 234 -4.28 9.51 -6.79
CA ARG A 234 -5.34 9.32 -5.80
C ARG A 234 -6.37 10.45 -5.80
N ALA A 235 -5.92 11.70 -5.97
CA ALA A 235 -6.83 12.85 -6.05
C ALA A 235 -7.79 12.77 -7.24
N PHE A 236 -7.29 12.30 -8.40
CA PHE A 236 -8.12 12.06 -9.58
C PHE A 236 -9.14 10.94 -9.36
N GLY A 237 -8.76 9.90 -8.61
CA GLY A 237 -9.69 8.84 -8.20
C GLY A 237 -10.84 9.34 -7.33
N GLY A 238 -10.58 10.31 -6.45
CA GLY A 238 -11.63 11.01 -5.69
C GLY A 238 -12.62 11.74 -6.61
N TRP A 239 -12.12 12.53 -7.54
CA TRP A 239 -12.94 13.21 -8.53
C TRP A 239 -13.80 12.24 -9.37
N LEU A 240 -13.22 11.12 -9.83
CA LEU A 240 -13.98 10.07 -10.53
C LEU A 240 -15.10 9.50 -9.65
N SER A 241 -14.83 9.27 -8.37
CA SER A 241 -15.81 8.73 -7.43
C SER A 241 -16.93 9.69 -7.12
N ASP A 242 -16.66 11.00 -7.10
CA ASP A 242 -17.68 12.03 -6.96
C ASP A 242 -18.57 12.11 -8.20
N LYS A 243 -18.01 11.91 -9.40
CA LYS A 243 -18.73 12.01 -10.68
C LYS A 243 -19.55 10.77 -11.01
N TYR A 244 -19.00 9.58 -10.80
CA TYR A 244 -19.59 8.30 -11.24
C TYR A 244 -20.10 7.43 -10.09
N GLY A 245 -19.86 7.85 -8.85
CA GLY A 245 -20.18 7.06 -7.66
C GLY A 245 -19.06 6.12 -7.23
N ALA A 246 -18.88 6.00 -5.91
CA ALA A 246 -17.81 5.21 -5.32
C ALA A 246 -17.89 3.72 -5.66
N HIS A 247 -19.10 3.16 -5.65
CA HIS A 247 -19.35 1.78 -6.03
C HIS A 247 -18.88 1.48 -7.45
N GLN A 248 -19.28 2.30 -8.43
CA GLN A 248 -18.97 2.06 -9.83
C GLN A 248 -17.45 2.16 -10.11
N VAL A 249 -16.79 3.14 -9.52
CA VAL A 249 -15.33 3.30 -9.65
C VAL A 249 -14.60 2.11 -9.03
N THR A 250 -15.03 1.64 -7.83
CA THR A 250 -14.44 0.46 -7.19
C THR A 250 -14.64 -0.79 -8.05
N TRP A 251 -15.81 -0.97 -8.65
CA TRP A 251 -16.11 -2.06 -9.57
C TRP A 251 -15.19 -2.07 -10.79
N TRP A 252 -15.01 -0.92 -11.45
CA TRP A 252 -14.09 -0.81 -12.59
C TRP A 252 -12.63 -1.10 -12.18
N VAL A 253 -12.21 -0.58 -11.05
CA VAL A 253 -10.86 -0.83 -10.51
C VAL A 253 -10.60 -2.31 -10.29
N LEU A 254 -11.56 -3.04 -9.70
CA LEU A 254 -11.43 -4.48 -9.49
C LEU A 254 -11.38 -5.25 -10.81
N TRP A 255 -12.18 -4.88 -11.82
CA TRP A 255 -12.12 -5.51 -13.14
C TRP A 255 -10.80 -5.26 -13.86
N VAL A 256 -10.32 -4.02 -13.88
CA VAL A 256 -9.00 -3.69 -14.45
C VAL A 256 -7.91 -4.48 -13.73
N SER A 257 -7.96 -4.54 -12.41
CA SER A 257 -7.02 -5.32 -11.62
C SER A 257 -7.05 -6.80 -11.96
N TRP A 258 -8.26 -7.36 -12.12
CA TRP A 258 -8.46 -8.76 -12.46
C TRP A 258 -7.83 -9.12 -13.81
N VAL A 259 -8.09 -8.32 -14.85
CA VAL A 259 -7.50 -8.51 -16.17
C VAL A 259 -5.99 -8.38 -16.15
N CYS A 260 -5.46 -7.31 -15.52
CA CYS A 260 -4.01 -7.10 -15.43
C CYS A 260 -3.33 -8.24 -14.67
N LEU A 261 -3.88 -8.66 -13.53
CA LEU A 261 -3.30 -9.72 -12.71
C LEU A 261 -3.36 -11.08 -13.40
N PHE A 262 -4.41 -11.37 -14.18
CA PHE A 262 -4.48 -12.58 -14.99
C PHE A 262 -3.31 -12.64 -15.98
N ILE A 263 -3.07 -11.56 -16.73
CA ILE A 263 -1.99 -11.51 -17.71
C ILE A 263 -0.61 -11.58 -16.99
N LEU A 264 -0.45 -10.83 -15.88
CA LEU A 264 0.80 -10.80 -15.10
C LEU A 264 1.12 -12.13 -14.41
N SER A 265 0.12 -12.99 -14.16
CA SER A 265 0.31 -14.27 -13.52
C SER A 265 0.96 -15.32 -14.42
N TYR A 266 1.05 -15.05 -15.73
CA TYR A 266 1.67 -15.98 -16.66
C TYR A 266 3.19 -16.05 -16.46
N PRO A 267 3.76 -17.24 -16.14
CA PRO A 267 5.20 -17.40 -15.91
C PRO A 267 6.00 -17.34 -17.22
N GLN A 268 7.27 -16.98 -17.14
CA GLN A 268 8.21 -17.20 -18.22
C GLN A 268 8.36 -18.69 -18.43
N THR A 269 8.01 -19.20 -19.61
CA THR A 269 7.90 -20.63 -19.87
C THR A 269 8.54 -21.01 -21.21
N ASP A 270 9.37 -22.03 -21.19
CA ASP A 270 9.95 -22.63 -22.40
C ASP A 270 9.16 -23.89 -22.75
N PHE A 271 8.51 -23.87 -23.92
CA PHE A 271 7.81 -25.01 -24.48
C PHE A 271 8.68 -25.71 -25.50
N THR A 272 8.99 -27.00 -25.27
CA THR A 272 9.67 -27.82 -26.25
C THR A 272 8.64 -28.66 -27.00
N VAL A 273 8.46 -28.39 -28.28
CA VAL A 273 7.57 -29.11 -29.17
C VAL A 273 8.41 -30.10 -29.98
N HIS A 274 8.09 -31.41 -29.93
CA HIS A 274 8.70 -32.41 -30.76
C HIS A 274 8.08 -32.35 -32.15
N THR A 275 8.82 -31.78 -33.10
CA THR A 275 8.42 -31.70 -34.52
C THR A 275 9.04 -32.84 -35.34
N VAL A 276 8.56 -33.05 -36.56
CA VAL A 276 9.11 -34.03 -37.50
C VAL A 276 10.60 -33.78 -37.81
N THR A 277 11.06 -32.53 -37.67
CA THR A 277 12.46 -32.12 -37.90
C THR A 277 13.30 -32.11 -36.64
N GLY A 278 12.77 -32.55 -35.48
CA GLY A 278 13.43 -32.52 -34.18
C GLY A 278 12.76 -31.61 -33.17
N PRO A 279 13.22 -31.58 -31.92
CA PRO A 279 12.66 -30.72 -30.88
C PRO A 279 12.92 -29.25 -31.17
N LYS A 280 11.87 -28.43 -31.08
CA LYS A 280 11.98 -26.96 -31.17
C LYS A 280 11.46 -26.35 -29.88
N THR A 281 12.27 -25.48 -29.27
CA THR A 281 11.90 -24.75 -28.06
C THR A 281 11.37 -23.36 -28.39
N PHE A 282 10.20 -23.04 -27.87
CA PHE A 282 9.57 -21.72 -27.98
C PHE A 282 9.50 -21.09 -26.60
N HIS A 283 10.03 -19.89 -26.46
CA HIS A 283 9.89 -19.10 -25.27
C HIS A 283 8.58 -18.32 -25.31
N VAL A 284 7.75 -18.48 -24.28
CA VAL A 284 6.51 -17.73 -24.09
C VAL A 284 6.55 -17.07 -22.73
N GLY A 285 6.51 -15.74 -22.74
CA GLY A 285 6.54 -14.96 -21.51
C GLY A 285 6.24 -13.48 -21.79
N LEU A 286 5.96 -12.73 -20.74
CA LEU A 286 5.71 -11.30 -20.88
C LEU A 286 7.02 -10.54 -21.14
N ASN A 287 7.00 -9.76 -22.21
CA ASN A 287 8.06 -8.76 -22.41
C ASN A 287 8.04 -7.74 -21.28
N VAL A 288 9.21 -7.31 -20.82
CA VAL A 288 9.37 -6.38 -19.69
C VAL A 288 8.59 -5.07 -19.88
N TRP A 289 8.48 -4.57 -21.10
CA TRP A 289 7.75 -3.34 -21.37
C TRP A 289 6.23 -3.54 -21.24
N VAL A 290 5.71 -4.66 -21.72
CA VAL A 290 4.30 -5.03 -21.55
C VAL A 290 4.00 -5.23 -20.04
N PHE A 291 4.87 -5.95 -19.34
CA PHE A 291 4.78 -6.13 -17.90
C PHE A 291 4.74 -4.80 -17.15
N THR A 292 5.70 -3.89 -17.45
CA THR A 292 5.78 -2.57 -16.81
C THR A 292 4.57 -1.69 -17.13
N THR A 293 4.03 -1.77 -18.35
CA THR A 293 2.82 -1.04 -18.75
C THR A 293 1.60 -1.55 -17.96
N LEU A 294 1.44 -2.86 -17.83
CA LEU A 294 0.35 -3.43 -17.01
C LEU A 294 0.50 -3.04 -15.54
N MET A 295 1.72 -3.03 -15.01
CA MET A 295 2.00 -2.56 -13.66
C MET A 295 1.66 -1.07 -13.47
N PHE A 296 1.96 -0.23 -14.46
CA PHE A 296 1.58 1.19 -14.46
C PHE A 296 0.05 1.37 -14.43
N ILE A 297 -0.67 0.66 -15.31
CA ILE A 297 -2.14 0.68 -15.36
C ILE A 297 -2.73 0.23 -14.03
N MET A 298 -2.20 -0.84 -13.46
CA MET A 298 -2.66 -1.36 -12.16
C MET A 298 -2.36 -0.38 -11.02
N GLY A 299 -1.19 0.27 -11.04
CA GLY A 299 -0.84 1.33 -10.09
C GLY A 299 -1.82 2.51 -10.13
N ALA A 300 -2.17 2.96 -11.33
CA ALA A 300 -3.16 4.01 -11.55
C ALA A 300 -4.57 3.57 -11.08
N ALA A 301 -5.00 2.37 -11.46
CA ALA A 301 -6.28 1.82 -11.04
C ALA A 301 -6.40 1.74 -9.51
N TRP A 302 -5.34 1.27 -8.84
CA TRP A 302 -5.33 1.20 -7.38
C TRP A 302 -5.24 2.56 -6.69
N ALA A 303 -4.68 3.58 -7.35
CA ALA A 303 -4.80 4.96 -6.87
C ALA A 303 -6.26 5.41 -6.82
N PHE A 304 -7.02 5.11 -7.88
CA PHE A 304 -8.46 5.40 -7.94
C PHE A 304 -9.23 4.59 -6.90
N GLY A 305 -8.93 3.30 -6.76
CA GLY A 305 -9.55 2.42 -5.78
C GLY A 305 -9.33 2.86 -4.33
N LYS A 306 -8.14 3.36 -4.00
CA LYS A 306 -7.87 3.90 -2.65
C LYS A 306 -8.75 5.08 -2.31
N ALA A 307 -9.08 5.93 -3.27
CA ALA A 307 -9.99 7.06 -3.07
C ALA A 307 -11.45 6.61 -3.05
N SER A 308 -11.84 5.74 -3.99
CA SER A 308 -13.23 5.28 -4.13
C SER A 308 -13.70 4.50 -2.91
N VAL A 309 -12.88 3.63 -2.32
CA VAL A 309 -13.27 2.90 -1.09
C VAL A 309 -13.52 3.84 0.08
N PHE A 310 -12.70 4.90 0.26
CA PHE A 310 -12.97 5.88 1.31
C PHE A 310 -14.21 6.74 1.03
N LYS A 311 -14.45 7.08 -0.23
CA LYS A 311 -15.71 7.72 -0.62
C LYS A 311 -16.91 6.81 -0.32
N TYR A 312 -16.77 5.51 -0.57
CA TYR A 312 -17.76 4.48 -0.25
C TYR A 312 -18.06 4.44 1.26
N VAL A 313 -17.01 4.50 2.10
CA VAL A 313 -17.18 4.60 3.56
C VAL A 313 -17.97 5.85 3.94
N SER A 314 -17.68 7.01 3.33
CA SER A 314 -18.37 8.25 3.65
C SER A 314 -19.83 8.26 3.21
N ASP A 315 -20.17 7.58 2.13
CA ASP A 315 -21.51 7.48 1.61
C ASP A 315 -22.39 6.51 2.42
N GLU A 316 -21.83 5.34 2.83
CA GLU A 316 -22.59 4.33 3.60
C GLU A 316 -22.63 4.63 5.11
N TYR A 317 -21.62 5.32 5.66
CA TYR A 317 -21.50 5.56 7.09
C TYR A 317 -21.26 7.04 7.45
N PRO A 318 -22.14 7.96 7.03
CA PRO A 318 -21.94 9.40 7.21
C PRO A 318 -21.78 9.81 8.69
N ASN A 319 -22.43 9.09 9.61
CA ASN A 319 -22.38 9.37 11.05
C ASN A 319 -21.18 8.74 11.77
N ASN A 320 -20.52 7.73 11.16
CA ASN A 320 -19.47 6.93 11.77
C ASN A 320 -18.20 6.87 10.89
N ILE A 321 -17.98 7.86 10.06
CA ILE A 321 -16.87 7.90 9.08
C ILE A 321 -15.53 7.63 9.74
N GLY A 322 -15.24 8.27 10.89
CA GLY A 322 -13.97 8.13 11.58
C GLY A 322 -13.69 6.71 12.09
N VAL A 323 -14.72 6.06 12.67
CA VAL A 323 -14.64 4.68 13.16
C VAL A 323 -14.37 3.72 12.01
N ILE A 324 -15.19 3.78 10.97
CA ILE A 324 -15.15 2.83 9.86
C ILE A 324 -13.87 3.05 9.00
N SER A 325 -13.50 4.31 8.75
CA SER A 325 -12.25 4.63 8.05
C SER A 325 -11.01 4.13 8.78
N GLY A 326 -11.03 4.16 10.13
CA GLY A 326 -9.97 3.61 10.96
C GLY A 326 -9.81 2.10 10.77
N ILE A 327 -10.91 1.35 10.81
CA ILE A 327 -10.93 -0.10 10.61
C ILE A 327 -10.49 -0.47 9.19
N VAL A 328 -11.08 0.16 8.19
CA VAL A 328 -10.74 -0.06 6.78
C VAL A 328 -9.27 0.27 6.50
N GLY A 329 -8.78 1.37 7.09
CA GLY A 329 -7.37 1.76 7.00
C GLY A 329 -6.42 0.75 7.66
N LEU A 330 -6.81 0.20 8.82
CA LEU A 330 -6.07 -0.86 9.51
C LEU A 330 -6.04 -2.15 8.67
N ALA A 331 -7.19 -2.57 8.14
CA ALA A 331 -7.27 -3.76 7.30
C ALA A 331 -6.40 -3.67 6.05
N GLY A 332 -6.40 -2.51 5.38
CA GLY A 332 -5.51 -2.26 4.25
C GLY A 332 -4.03 -2.33 4.64
N GLY A 333 -3.67 -1.80 5.80
CA GLY A 333 -2.31 -1.90 6.32
C GLY A 333 -1.90 -3.34 6.65
N LEU A 334 -2.78 -4.11 7.30
CA LEU A 334 -2.56 -5.53 7.56
C LEU A 334 -2.44 -6.34 6.26
N GLY A 335 -3.22 -6.02 5.22
CA GLY A 335 -3.02 -6.58 3.88
C GLY A 335 -1.60 -6.32 3.36
N GLY A 336 -1.10 -5.09 3.52
CA GLY A 336 0.28 -4.72 3.16
C GLY A 336 1.36 -5.43 3.96
N PHE A 337 1.04 -5.94 5.15
CA PHE A 337 1.93 -6.78 5.95
C PHE A 337 1.86 -8.25 5.54
N VAL A 338 0.67 -8.81 5.43
CA VAL A 338 0.47 -10.25 5.18
C VAL A 338 0.86 -10.65 3.76
N LEU A 339 0.50 -9.83 2.77
CA LEU A 339 0.70 -10.19 1.36
C LEU A 339 2.17 -10.40 0.97
N PRO A 340 3.17 -9.59 1.37
CA PRO A 340 4.57 -9.87 1.03
C PRO A 340 5.08 -11.19 1.62
N ILE A 341 4.58 -11.57 2.80
CA ILE A 341 4.89 -12.85 3.44
C ILE A 341 4.31 -14.00 2.59
N MET A 342 3.05 -13.89 2.17
CA MET A 342 2.41 -14.87 1.29
C MET A 342 3.10 -14.93 -0.08
N PHE A 343 3.59 -13.80 -0.61
CA PHE A 343 4.38 -13.78 -1.85
C PHE A 343 5.64 -14.62 -1.70
N GLY A 344 6.37 -14.42 -0.59
CA GLY A 344 7.55 -15.22 -0.29
C GLY A 344 7.24 -16.71 -0.18
N ALA A 345 6.21 -17.06 0.60
CA ALA A 345 5.79 -18.45 0.79
C ALA A 345 5.39 -19.14 -0.53
N ILE A 346 4.67 -18.44 -1.40
CA ILE A 346 4.31 -18.99 -2.72
C ILE A 346 5.55 -19.24 -3.56
N VAL A 347 6.50 -18.32 -3.59
CA VAL A 347 7.73 -18.48 -4.36
C VAL A 347 8.60 -19.60 -3.78
N ASP A 348 8.71 -19.72 -2.44
CA ASP A 348 9.44 -20.83 -1.81
C ASP A 348 8.82 -22.21 -2.10
N ILE A 349 7.49 -22.29 -2.15
CA ILE A 349 6.76 -23.55 -2.39
C ILE A 349 6.77 -23.94 -3.89
N THR A 350 6.54 -22.96 -4.78
CA THR A 350 6.31 -23.24 -6.20
C THR A 350 7.55 -23.03 -7.07
N GLY A 351 8.53 -22.25 -6.59
CA GLY A 351 9.67 -21.79 -7.42
C GLY A 351 9.29 -20.76 -8.49
N VAL A 352 8.02 -20.33 -8.56
CA VAL A 352 7.51 -19.47 -9.63
C VAL A 352 7.29 -18.05 -9.13
N ASN A 353 8.06 -17.09 -9.64
CA ASN A 353 7.96 -15.69 -9.22
C ASN A 353 6.61 -15.05 -9.56
N SER A 354 6.00 -15.40 -10.71
CA SER A 354 4.69 -14.87 -11.13
C SER A 354 3.51 -15.39 -10.27
N GLY A 355 3.75 -16.41 -9.42
CA GLY A 355 2.76 -16.92 -8.46
C GLY A 355 2.20 -15.84 -7.52
N VAL A 356 2.96 -14.75 -7.28
CA VAL A 356 2.49 -13.59 -6.49
C VAL A 356 1.29 -12.90 -7.14
N PHE A 357 1.28 -12.79 -8.47
CA PHE A 357 0.15 -12.21 -9.22
C PHE A 357 -1.03 -13.16 -9.27
N MET A 358 -0.80 -14.48 -9.32
CA MET A 358 -1.86 -15.49 -9.27
C MET A 358 -2.58 -15.46 -7.92
N LEU A 359 -1.85 -15.30 -6.82
CA LEU A 359 -2.45 -15.08 -5.49
C LEU A 359 -3.33 -13.83 -5.49
N MET A 360 -2.80 -12.70 -5.97
CA MET A 360 -3.54 -11.45 -6.03
C MET A 360 -4.76 -11.54 -6.94
N TYR A 361 -4.66 -12.25 -8.06
CA TYR A 361 -5.76 -12.56 -8.96
C TYR A 361 -6.90 -13.28 -8.24
N GLY A 362 -6.57 -14.33 -7.45
CA GLY A 362 -7.55 -15.06 -6.66
C GLY A 362 -8.23 -14.18 -5.60
N ILE A 363 -7.48 -13.31 -4.93
CA ILE A 363 -8.02 -12.39 -3.92
C ILE A 363 -8.97 -11.36 -4.58
N VAL A 364 -8.61 -10.83 -5.74
CA VAL A 364 -9.47 -9.91 -6.51
C VAL A 364 -10.74 -10.63 -6.99
N TRP A 365 -10.64 -11.89 -7.41
CA TRP A 365 -11.79 -12.74 -7.75
C TRP A 365 -12.80 -12.82 -6.61
N VAL A 366 -12.33 -13.14 -5.40
CA VAL A 366 -13.19 -13.20 -4.20
C VAL A 366 -13.89 -11.86 -3.99
N SER A 367 -13.20 -10.75 -4.18
CA SER A 367 -13.78 -9.42 -4.00
C SER A 367 -14.82 -9.06 -5.06
N LEU A 368 -14.58 -9.44 -6.33
CA LEU A 368 -15.55 -9.27 -7.42
C LEU A 368 -16.82 -10.09 -7.18
N ILE A 369 -16.67 -11.35 -6.77
CA ILE A 369 -17.81 -12.22 -6.44
C ILE A 369 -18.59 -11.62 -5.26
N TRP A 370 -17.89 -11.21 -4.19
CA TRP A 370 -18.53 -10.60 -3.02
C TRP A 370 -19.30 -9.34 -3.40
N MET A 371 -18.69 -8.46 -4.17
CA MET A 371 -19.33 -7.23 -4.64
C MET A 371 -20.54 -7.54 -5.53
N TYR A 372 -20.43 -8.50 -6.45
CA TYR A 372 -21.53 -8.93 -7.29
C TYR A 372 -22.72 -9.45 -6.46
N ILE A 373 -22.48 -10.35 -5.52
CA ILE A 373 -23.55 -10.94 -4.70
C ILE A 373 -24.19 -9.88 -3.78
N SER A 374 -23.38 -9.04 -3.14
CA SER A 374 -23.87 -8.09 -2.13
C SER A 374 -24.57 -6.86 -2.72
N GLU A 375 -24.29 -6.50 -3.94
CA GLU A 375 -24.71 -5.20 -4.50
C GLU A 375 -25.39 -5.33 -5.85
N VAL A 376 -24.70 -5.87 -6.85
CA VAL A 376 -25.23 -5.94 -8.22
C VAL A 376 -26.48 -6.81 -8.29
N ARG A 377 -26.44 -7.99 -7.67
CA ARG A 377 -27.58 -8.90 -7.62
C ARG A 377 -28.76 -8.30 -6.87
N GLN A 378 -28.52 -7.59 -5.78
CA GLN A 378 -29.60 -6.96 -4.99
C GLN A 378 -30.31 -5.86 -5.78
N VAL A 379 -29.57 -5.03 -6.50
CA VAL A 379 -30.15 -3.99 -7.36
C VAL A 379 -31.00 -4.60 -8.47
N HIS A 380 -30.52 -5.66 -9.14
CA HIS A 380 -31.30 -6.36 -10.16
C HIS A 380 -32.57 -6.96 -9.61
N VAL A 381 -32.53 -7.61 -8.44
CA VAL A 381 -33.72 -8.20 -7.80
C VAL A 381 -34.73 -7.13 -7.43
N LEU A 382 -34.31 -5.96 -6.94
CA LEU A 382 -35.20 -4.84 -6.62
C LEU A 382 -35.83 -4.23 -7.86
N GLN A 383 -35.05 -4.04 -8.93
CA GLN A 383 -35.57 -3.52 -10.22
C GLN A 383 -36.59 -4.49 -10.84
N THR A 384 -36.30 -5.79 -10.81
CA THR A 384 -37.24 -6.80 -11.33
C THR A 384 -38.55 -6.86 -10.53
N LYS A 385 -38.47 -6.70 -9.20
CA LYS A 385 -39.66 -6.63 -8.35
C LYS A 385 -40.49 -5.35 -8.60
N GLN A 386 -39.82 -4.21 -8.80
CA GLN A 386 -40.48 -2.95 -9.12
C GLN A 386 -41.19 -2.99 -10.50
N SER A 387 -40.55 -3.57 -11.51
CA SER A 387 -41.16 -3.76 -12.84
C SER A 387 -42.32 -4.76 -12.83
N ALA A 388 -42.26 -5.80 -11.98
CA ALA A 388 -43.34 -6.75 -11.80
C ALA A 388 -44.55 -6.19 -11.03
N HIS A 389 -44.37 -5.12 -10.23
CA HIS A 389 -45.47 -4.42 -9.53
C HIS A 389 -46.06 -3.28 -10.36
N ALA A 390 -45.38 -2.86 -11.42
CA ALA A 390 -45.81 -1.81 -12.32
C ALA A 390 -46.53 -2.35 -13.58
N ALA A 391 -46.45 -3.66 -13.81
CA ALA A 391 -47.16 -4.40 -14.86
C ALA A 391 -48.40 -5.10 -14.29
#